data_d17b246aec95cdfc92b49817cd587ae7
#
_entry.id   d17b246aec95cdfc92b49817cd587ae7
#
_cell.length_a   1.000
_cell.length_b   1.000
_cell.length_c   1.000
_cell.angle_alpha   90.00
_cell.angle_beta   90.00
_cell.angle_gamma   90.00
#
_symmetry.space_group_name_H-M   'P 1'
#
loop_
_entity.id
_entity.type
_entity.pdbx_description
1 polymer ?
#
loop_
_entity_poly.entity_id
_entity_poly.type
_entity_poly.pdbx_seq_one_letter_code
_entity_poly.pdbx_strand_id
1 'polypeptide(L)'
;MARSKVTDVPMALAVKIELFKRGCFDFITVKDGLKHEKQEHALKILTDNEHVELLYGGAAVGAKSWTGAVWLLFMCLCYPGSKWFIGRAELKRITQSTLITFYKVCNQYGVDDTLYKYNGQYNYIEFFNGSRIDLLDLQYKPGDPLYERYGSIEYTGGWIEEGGEVNFGAYDTLKTRIGRHLNNELGLRRKLFITCNPKKNWMYDTFYKPDKKGELPEYMYYLACLVQENPFIDPDYIEGLKTTKDKVKRERLLKGNWEYDDNPNALCSHDAICEIFGNKISIKTGTNYITGDIARF
;
A
#
# COMPACT_ATOMS: atom_id res chain seq x y z
N MET A 1 -40.09 -7.32 -6.80
CA MET A 1 -39.51 -6.85 -5.51
C MET A 1 -38.98 -8.06 -4.76
N ALA A 2 -37.70 -8.34 -4.85
CA ALA A 2 -37.07 -9.40 -4.06
C ALA A 2 -36.88 -8.87 -2.63
N ARG A 3 -37.52 -9.50 -1.65
CA ARG A 3 -37.24 -9.25 -0.23
C ARG A 3 -35.76 -9.54 0.00
N SER A 4 -34.99 -8.50 0.39
CA SER A 4 -33.64 -8.68 0.89
C SER A 4 -33.75 -9.61 2.09
N LYS A 5 -33.14 -10.79 2.01
CA LYS A 5 -32.89 -11.60 3.22
C LYS A 5 -32.00 -10.72 4.10
N VAL A 6 -32.55 -10.26 5.23
CA VAL A 6 -31.75 -9.63 6.28
C VAL A 6 -30.77 -10.69 6.73
N THR A 7 -29.52 -10.55 6.33
CA THR A 7 -28.47 -11.45 6.79
C THR A 7 -28.11 -10.99 8.19
N ASP A 8 -28.43 -11.79 9.20
CA ASP A 8 -28.11 -11.48 10.59
C ASP A 8 -26.58 -11.52 10.75
N VAL A 9 -25.98 -10.35 10.98
CA VAL A 9 -24.56 -10.24 11.29
C VAL A 9 -24.32 -10.87 12.66
N PRO A 10 -23.39 -11.85 12.80
CA PRO A 10 -23.09 -12.45 14.10
C PRO A 10 -22.75 -11.37 15.16
N MET A 11 -23.23 -11.53 16.39
CA MET A 11 -23.02 -10.56 17.47
C MET A 11 -21.56 -10.20 17.67
N ALA A 12 -20.66 -11.19 17.63
CA ALA A 12 -19.22 -10.97 17.78
C ALA A 12 -18.65 -10.09 16.66
N LEU A 13 -19.16 -10.19 15.43
CA LEU A 13 -18.76 -9.34 14.31
C LEU A 13 -19.37 -7.94 14.44
N ALA A 14 -20.64 -7.84 14.89
CA ALA A 14 -21.28 -6.55 15.12
C ALA A 14 -20.52 -5.70 16.14
N VAL A 15 -20.01 -6.31 17.21
CA VAL A 15 -19.15 -5.64 18.21
C VAL A 15 -17.87 -5.13 17.55
N LYS A 16 -17.19 -5.93 16.71
CA LYS A 16 -15.97 -5.52 16.01
C LYS A 16 -16.22 -4.36 15.03
N ILE A 17 -17.34 -4.38 14.31
CA ILE A 17 -17.78 -3.29 13.43
C ILE A 17 -17.92 -1.99 14.23
N GLU A 18 -18.57 -2.05 15.39
CA GLU A 18 -18.75 -0.86 16.25
C GLU A 18 -17.43 -0.36 16.84
N LEU A 19 -16.53 -1.27 17.28
CA LEU A 19 -15.19 -0.91 17.73
C LEU A 19 -14.38 -0.22 16.62
N PHE A 20 -14.43 -0.75 15.40
CA PHE A 20 -13.75 -0.15 14.25
C PHE A 20 -14.26 1.27 13.96
N LYS A 21 -15.57 1.49 13.96
CA LYS A 21 -16.18 2.82 13.78
C LYS A 21 -15.71 3.83 14.83
N ARG A 22 -15.45 3.37 16.05
CA ARG A 22 -14.94 4.20 17.15
C ARG A 22 -13.43 4.39 17.14
N GLY A 23 -12.72 3.85 16.16
CA GLY A 23 -11.25 3.91 16.08
C GLY A 23 -10.53 3.03 17.11
N CYS A 24 -11.20 2.01 17.64
CA CYS A 24 -10.62 1.03 18.56
C CYS A 24 -10.13 -0.18 17.77
N PHE A 25 -8.81 -0.26 17.53
CA PHE A 25 -8.20 -1.26 16.65
C PHE A 25 -7.45 -2.38 17.38
N ASP A 26 -7.52 -2.47 18.71
CA ASP A 26 -6.79 -3.48 19.49
C ASP A 26 -7.15 -4.92 19.08
N PHE A 27 -8.40 -5.19 18.71
CA PHE A 27 -8.83 -6.49 18.21
C PHE A 27 -8.20 -6.89 16.86
N ILE A 28 -7.54 -5.92 16.17
CA ILE A 28 -6.81 -6.12 14.91
C ILE A 28 -5.30 -6.20 15.18
N THR A 29 -4.79 -5.31 16.03
CA THR A 29 -3.38 -4.98 16.16
C THR A 29 -2.69 -5.68 17.33
N VAL A 30 -3.46 -6.29 18.24
CA VAL A 30 -2.93 -6.99 19.41
C VAL A 30 -3.12 -8.50 19.25
N LYS A 31 -2.05 -9.27 19.47
CA LYS A 31 -2.06 -10.71 19.50
C LYS A 31 -1.06 -11.20 20.55
N ASP A 32 -1.50 -12.13 21.42
CA ASP A 32 -0.67 -12.72 22.47
C ASP A 32 0.01 -11.68 23.38
N GLY A 33 -0.69 -10.56 23.66
CA GLY A 33 -0.19 -9.45 24.47
C GLY A 33 0.79 -8.51 23.76
N LEU A 34 1.15 -8.79 22.52
CA LEU A 34 2.00 -7.93 21.68
C LEU A 34 1.16 -7.06 20.78
N LYS A 35 1.57 -5.82 20.54
CA LYS A 35 0.87 -4.84 19.72
C LYS A 35 1.69 -4.45 18.50
N HIS A 36 1.06 -4.49 17.31
CA HIS A 36 1.65 -3.97 16.08
C HIS A 36 1.32 -2.48 15.92
N GLU A 37 2.16 -1.61 16.47
CA GLU A 37 1.90 -0.17 16.52
C GLU A 37 1.81 0.49 15.15
N LYS A 38 2.64 0.06 14.19
CA LYS A 38 2.59 0.60 12.82
C LYS A 38 1.29 0.26 12.10
N GLN A 39 0.73 -0.92 12.34
CA GLN A 39 -0.57 -1.29 11.81
C GLN A 39 -1.69 -0.44 12.41
N GLU A 40 -1.66 -0.22 13.73
CA GLU A 40 -2.62 0.66 14.39
C GLU A 40 -2.52 2.09 13.86
N HIS A 41 -1.30 2.60 13.71
CA HIS A 41 -1.07 3.94 13.17
C HIS A 41 -1.61 4.06 11.74
N ALA A 42 -1.34 3.07 10.87
CA ALA A 42 -1.90 3.05 9.52
C ALA A 42 -3.43 3.08 9.54
N LEU A 43 -4.08 2.28 10.40
CA LEU A 43 -5.54 2.27 10.51
C LEU A 43 -6.10 3.61 11.01
N LYS A 44 -5.42 4.28 11.95
CA LYS A 44 -5.81 5.62 12.42
C LYS A 44 -5.79 6.63 11.27
N ILE A 45 -4.72 6.68 10.49
CA ILE A 45 -4.61 7.55 9.30
C ILE A 45 -5.68 7.21 8.24
N LEU A 46 -5.93 5.92 8.01
CA LEU A 46 -6.91 5.45 7.02
C LEU A 46 -8.37 5.73 7.42
N THR A 47 -8.63 6.04 8.70
CA THR A 47 -9.99 6.30 9.21
C THR A 47 -10.19 7.70 9.76
N ASP A 48 -9.16 8.55 9.79
CA ASP A 48 -9.29 9.95 10.20
C ASP A 48 -9.95 10.81 9.12
N ASN A 49 -10.22 12.08 9.46
CA ASN A 49 -10.77 13.08 8.55
C ASN A 49 -9.72 14.10 8.06
N GLU A 50 -8.44 13.88 8.33
CA GLU A 50 -7.36 14.81 8.02
C GLU A 50 -6.62 14.39 6.76
N HIS A 51 -6.16 13.15 6.69
CA HIS A 51 -5.36 12.65 5.60
C HIS A 51 -6.22 12.11 4.45
N VAL A 52 -5.69 12.19 3.24
CA VAL A 52 -6.29 11.66 2.00
C VAL A 52 -5.48 10.49 1.47
N GLU A 53 -4.17 10.62 1.48
CA GLU A 53 -3.25 9.66 0.88
C GLU A 53 -2.29 9.11 1.93
N LEU A 54 -2.21 7.79 2.04
CA LEU A 54 -1.25 7.10 2.89
C LEU A 54 -0.35 6.20 2.05
N LEU A 55 0.95 6.47 2.04
CA LEU A 55 1.96 5.51 1.61
C LEU A 55 2.48 4.73 2.82
N TYR A 56 2.11 3.46 2.92
CA TYR A 56 2.67 2.53 3.89
C TYR A 56 3.80 1.76 3.22
N GLY A 57 4.99 2.36 3.25
CA GLY A 57 6.19 1.86 2.60
C GLY A 57 7.20 1.37 3.62
N GLY A 58 8.03 0.39 3.23
CA GLY A 58 9.07 -0.09 4.14
C GLY A 58 9.47 -1.53 3.86
N ALA A 59 10.16 -2.14 4.81
CA ALA A 59 10.68 -3.49 4.72
C ALA A 59 9.60 -4.54 4.43
N ALA A 60 10.02 -5.73 4.03
CA ALA A 60 9.11 -6.86 3.87
C ALA A 60 8.41 -7.20 5.19
N VAL A 61 7.26 -7.88 5.10
CA VAL A 61 6.50 -8.42 6.27
C VAL A 61 6.02 -7.36 7.27
N GLY A 62 5.92 -6.09 6.86
CA GLY A 62 5.34 -5.00 7.69
C GLY A 62 3.81 -5.08 7.84
N ALA A 63 3.18 -6.24 7.64
CA ALA A 63 1.73 -6.45 7.66
C ALA A 63 0.92 -5.55 6.69
N LYS A 64 1.57 -4.96 5.68
CA LYS A 64 0.98 -3.97 4.76
C LYS A 64 -0.26 -4.51 4.04
N SER A 65 -0.16 -5.67 3.39
CA SER A 65 -1.28 -6.30 2.67
C SER A 65 -2.38 -6.76 3.62
N TRP A 66 -2.02 -7.20 4.82
CA TRP A 66 -2.99 -7.53 5.87
C TRP A 66 -3.77 -6.30 6.31
N THR A 67 -3.08 -5.18 6.55
CA THR A 67 -3.70 -3.90 6.93
C THR A 67 -4.67 -3.42 5.85
N GLY A 68 -4.30 -3.49 4.58
CA GLY A 68 -5.18 -3.12 3.46
C GLY A 68 -6.44 -3.98 3.39
N ALA A 69 -6.28 -5.30 3.54
CA ALA A 69 -7.40 -6.23 3.53
C ALA A 69 -8.36 -5.99 4.71
N VAL A 70 -7.83 -5.81 5.92
CA VAL A 70 -8.62 -5.50 7.13
C VAL A 70 -9.33 -4.16 6.98
N TRP A 71 -8.62 -3.12 6.55
CA TRP A 71 -9.20 -1.79 6.34
C TRP A 71 -10.39 -1.86 5.39
N LEU A 72 -10.22 -2.43 4.19
CA LEU A 72 -11.31 -2.51 3.21
C LEU A 72 -12.45 -3.40 3.68
N LEU A 73 -12.16 -4.52 4.35
CA LEU A 73 -13.21 -5.38 4.93
C LEU A 73 -14.11 -4.58 5.88
N PHE A 74 -13.50 -3.91 6.87
CA PHE A 74 -14.27 -3.16 7.86
C PHE A 74 -14.92 -1.91 7.27
N MET A 75 -14.30 -1.20 6.31
CA MET A 75 -14.95 -0.09 5.62
C MET A 75 -16.21 -0.56 4.88
N CYS A 76 -16.16 -1.71 4.19
CA CYS A 76 -17.34 -2.27 3.55
C CYS A 76 -18.43 -2.69 4.56
N LEU A 77 -18.06 -3.29 5.69
CA LEU A 77 -19.01 -3.71 6.71
C LEU A 77 -19.64 -2.52 7.45
N CYS A 78 -18.86 -1.47 7.70
CA CYS A 78 -19.30 -0.27 8.44
C CYS A 78 -20.16 0.68 7.63
N TYR A 79 -19.95 0.75 6.31
CA TYR A 79 -20.51 1.79 5.45
C TYR A 79 -21.27 1.18 4.27
N PRO A 80 -22.57 0.88 4.43
CA PRO A 80 -23.40 0.26 3.41
C PRO A 80 -23.41 1.04 2.10
N GLY A 81 -23.32 0.32 0.97
CA GLY A 81 -23.33 0.91 -0.37
C GLY A 81 -22.02 1.58 -0.79
N SER A 82 -21.01 1.65 0.09
CA SER A 82 -19.69 2.24 -0.27
C SER A 82 -18.98 1.44 -1.34
N LYS A 83 -18.20 2.10 -2.18
CA LYS A 83 -17.51 1.48 -3.32
C LYS A 83 -16.01 1.73 -3.26
N TRP A 84 -15.26 0.66 -3.23
CA TRP A 84 -13.80 0.65 -3.06
C TRP A 84 -13.12 -0.05 -4.22
N PHE A 85 -11.80 0.10 -4.34
CA PHE A 85 -11.01 -0.73 -5.25
C PHE A 85 -9.76 -1.28 -4.58
N ILE A 86 -9.28 -2.41 -5.11
CA ILE A 86 -7.91 -2.92 -4.93
C ILE A 86 -7.27 -2.91 -6.30
N GLY A 87 -6.20 -2.14 -6.47
CA GLY A 87 -5.45 -2.07 -7.72
C GLY A 87 -4.05 -2.64 -7.58
N ARG A 88 -3.60 -3.39 -8.58
CA ARG A 88 -2.22 -3.89 -8.70
C ARG A 88 -1.81 -3.87 -10.17
N ALA A 89 -0.51 -3.93 -10.44
CA ALA A 89 0.01 -3.92 -11.81
C ALA A 89 -0.64 -4.98 -12.71
N GLU A 90 -0.94 -6.16 -12.18
CA GLU A 90 -1.59 -7.24 -12.90
C GLU A 90 -2.76 -7.81 -12.08
N LEU A 91 -3.94 -7.93 -12.69
CA LEU A 91 -5.11 -8.54 -12.05
C LEU A 91 -4.84 -9.97 -11.53
N LYS A 92 -4.06 -10.74 -12.29
CA LYS A 92 -3.66 -12.11 -11.89
C LYS A 92 -2.93 -12.13 -10.55
N ARG A 93 -2.12 -11.12 -10.25
CA ARG A 93 -1.41 -11.04 -8.96
C ARG A 93 -2.36 -10.72 -7.80
N ILE A 94 -3.44 -9.97 -8.06
CA ILE A 94 -4.50 -9.77 -7.04
C ILE A 94 -5.11 -11.10 -6.67
N THR A 95 -5.54 -11.89 -7.66
CA THR A 95 -6.20 -13.18 -7.42
C THR A 95 -5.28 -14.21 -6.79
N GLN A 96 -3.99 -14.22 -7.12
CA GLN A 96 -3.02 -15.20 -6.61
C GLN A 96 -2.43 -14.85 -5.24
N SER A 97 -2.52 -13.61 -4.79
CA SER A 97 -1.87 -13.15 -3.55
C SER A 97 -2.82 -12.33 -2.66
N THR A 98 -3.28 -11.19 -3.16
CA THR A 98 -4.05 -10.22 -2.38
C THR A 98 -5.39 -10.78 -1.90
N LEU A 99 -6.13 -11.47 -2.79
CA LEU A 99 -7.38 -12.14 -2.43
C LEU A 99 -7.18 -13.27 -1.42
N ILE A 100 -6.07 -14.00 -1.50
CA ILE A 100 -5.77 -15.05 -0.51
C ILE A 100 -5.62 -14.42 0.87
N THR A 101 -4.93 -13.27 0.96
CA THR A 101 -4.80 -12.52 2.21
C THR A 101 -6.16 -12.01 2.67
N PHE A 102 -6.98 -11.47 1.75
CA PHE A 102 -8.32 -10.98 2.06
C PHE A 102 -9.21 -12.10 2.64
N TYR A 103 -9.21 -13.30 2.06
CA TYR A 103 -9.96 -14.44 2.58
C TYR A 103 -9.46 -14.90 3.95
N LYS A 104 -8.14 -14.88 4.19
CA LYS A 104 -7.60 -15.16 5.53
C LYS A 104 -8.11 -14.14 6.57
N VAL A 105 -8.19 -12.87 6.18
CA VAL A 105 -8.76 -11.81 7.03
C VAL A 105 -10.25 -12.05 7.27
N CYS A 106 -11.04 -12.35 6.24
CA CYS A 106 -12.46 -12.70 6.40
C CYS A 106 -12.65 -13.85 7.40
N ASN A 107 -11.91 -14.95 7.21
CA ASN A 107 -11.98 -16.10 8.11
C ASN A 107 -11.60 -15.75 9.55
N GLN A 108 -10.55 -14.94 9.76
CA GLN A 108 -10.14 -14.54 11.11
C GLN A 108 -11.22 -13.74 11.85
N TYR A 109 -11.99 -12.94 11.15
CA TYR A 109 -13.04 -12.13 11.76
C TYR A 109 -14.43 -12.75 11.71
N GLY A 110 -14.56 -13.98 11.18
CA GLY A 110 -15.84 -14.70 11.10
C GLY A 110 -16.77 -14.13 10.03
N VAL A 111 -16.19 -13.61 8.93
CA VAL A 111 -16.93 -13.12 7.76
C VAL A 111 -16.91 -14.20 6.69
N ASP A 112 -18.04 -14.86 6.48
CA ASP A 112 -18.22 -15.97 5.55
C ASP A 112 -18.91 -15.55 4.23
N ASP A 113 -19.19 -16.51 3.38
CA ASP A 113 -19.81 -16.33 2.06
C ASP A 113 -21.30 -15.93 2.10
N THR A 114 -21.91 -15.88 3.29
CA THR A 114 -23.25 -15.30 3.47
C THR A 114 -23.21 -13.79 3.51
N LEU A 115 -22.05 -13.22 3.92
CA LEU A 115 -21.84 -11.78 4.09
C LEU A 115 -21.21 -11.10 2.88
N TYR A 116 -20.50 -11.87 2.02
CA TYR A 116 -19.93 -11.35 0.78
C TYR A 116 -19.89 -12.40 -0.32
N LYS A 117 -19.77 -11.96 -1.58
CA LYS A 117 -19.58 -12.83 -2.74
C LYS A 117 -18.52 -12.28 -3.68
N TYR A 118 -17.62 -13.12 -4.14
CA TYR A 118 -16.69 -12.77 -5.20
C TYR A 118 -17.27 -13.11 -6.58
N ASN A 119 -17.31 -12.13 -7.46
CA ASN A 119 -17.66 -12.31 -8.87
C ASN A 119 -16.38 -12.33 -9.70
N GLY A 120 -15.95 -13.53 -10.11
CA GLY A 120 -14.73 -13.72 -10.90
C GLY A 120 -14.86 -13.30 -12.36
N GLN A 121 -16.07 -13.18 -12.90
CA GLN A 121 -16.29 -12.70 -14.27
C GLN A 121 -16.04 -11.20 -14.41
N TYR A 122 -16.49 -10.43 -13.43
CA TYR A 122 -16.38 -8.97 -13.44
C TYR A 122 -15.36 -8.45 -12.42
N ASN A 123 -14.65 -9.34 -11.72
CA ASN A 123 -13.56 -9.04 -10.80
C ASN A 123 -13.93 -8.05 -9.69
N TYR A 124 -14.97 -8.38 -8.91
CA TYR A 124 -15.36 -7.62 -7.74
C TYR A 124 -15.83 -8.49 -6.58
N ILE A 125 -15.78 -7.95 -5.39
CA ILE A 125 -16.37 -8.50 -4.17
C ILE A 125 -17.57 -7.62 -3.79
N GLU A 126 -18.75 -8.22 -3.64
CA GLU A 126 -19.96 -7.55 -3.22
C GLU A 126 -20.40 -8.04 -1.84
N PHE A 127 -20.75 -7.12 -0.96
CA PHE A 127 -21.18 -7.42 0.40
C PHE A 127 -22.71 -7.38 0.49
N PHE A 128 -23.26 -8.07 1.50
CA PHE A 128 -24.70 -8.16 1.79
C PHE A 128 -25.40 -6.81 1.94
N ASN A 129 -24.65 -5.77 2.35
CA ASN A 129 -25.15 -4.41 2.58
C ASN A 129 -24.99 -3.50 1.33
N GLY A 130 -24.66 -4.06 0.17
CA GLY A 130 -24.48 -3.34 -1.09
C GLY A 130 -23.13 -2.63 -1.26
N SER A 131 -22.23 -2.71 -0.28
CA SER A 131 -20.87 -2.21 -0.49
C SER A 131 -20.06 -3.14 -1.40
N ARG A 132 -19.03 -2.61 -2.05
CA ARG A 132 -18.33 -3.34 -3.10
C ARG A 132 -16.84 -2.99 -3.16
N ILE A 133 -16.01 -3.97 -3.52
CA ILE A 133 -14.60 -3.79 -3.82
C ILE A 133 -14.34 -4.28 -5.24
N ASP A 134 -13.96 -3.37 -6.15
CA ASP A 134 -13.54 -3.69 -7.51
C ASP A 134 -12.05 -4.06 -7.53
N LEU A 135 -11.67 -5.07 -8.32
CA LEU A 135 -10.28 -5.47 -8.53
C LEU A 135 -9.79 -4.90 -9.86
N LEU A 136 -8.78 -4.02 -9.82
CA LEU A 136 -8.32 -3.26 -10.97
C LEU A 136 -6.95 -3.73 -11.48
N ASP A 137 -6.88 -3.98 -12.79
CA ASP A 137 -5.64 -4.20 -13.54
C ASP A 137 -4.98 -2.85 -13.87
N LEU A 138 -3.96 -2.47 -13.11
CA LEU A 138 -3.24 -1.20 -13.28
C LEU A 138 -2.05 -1.30 -14.24
N GLN A 139 -1.96 -2.37 -15.04
CA GLN A 139 -0.91 -2.53 -16.02
C GLN A 139 -0.94 -1.38 -17.05
N TYR A 140 0.25 -0.88 -17.37
CA TYR A 140 0.41 0.04 -18.49
C TYR A 140 0.03 -0.66 -19.81
N LYS A 141 -0.84 -0.01 -20.58
CA LYS A 141 -1.24 -0.51 -21.91
C LYS A 141 -0.90 0.56 -22.95
N PRO A 142 -0.10 0.22 -24.00
CA PRO A 142 0.23 1.20 -25.04
C PRO A 142 -0.98 1.81 -25.73
N GLY A 143 -2.10 1.07 -25.83
CA GLY A 143 -3.37 1.56 -26.37
C GLY A 143 -4.21 2.42 -25.43
N ASP A 144 -3.80 2.57 -24.16
CA ASP A 144 -4.47 3.38 -23.14
C ASP A 144 -3.43 3.97 -22.17
N PRO A 145 -2.51 4.82 -22.68
CA PRO A 145 -1.39 5.35 -21.89
C PRO A 145 -1.82 6.30 -20.77
N LEU A 146 -3.00 6.89 -20.88
CA LEU A 146 -3.57 7.83 -19.90
C LEU A 146 -4.54 7.15 -18.93
N TYR A 147 -4.69 5.82 -18.98
CA TYR A 147 -5.61 5.05 -18.12
C TYR A 147 -7.07 5.52 -18.23
N GLU A 148 -7.51 5.95 -19.43
CA GLU A 148 -8.87 6.44 -19.69
C GLU A 148 -9.95 5.39 -19.39
N ARG A 149 -9.61 4.10 -19.41
CA ARG A 149 -10.48 3.00 -18.96
C ARG A 149 -11.01 3.18 -17.53
N TYR A 150 -10.37 4.00 -16.72
CA TYR A 150 -10.82 4.35 -15.36
C TYR A 150 -11.46 5.75 -15.28
N GLY A 151 -11.55 6.47 -16.40
CA GLY A 151 -11.99 7.86 -16.44
C GLY A 151 -13.42 8.12 -15.99
N SER A 152 -14.31 7.13 -16.12
CA SER A 152 -15.73 7.23 -15.78
C SER A 152 -16.11 6.55 -14.44
N ILE A 153 -15.16 5.89 -13.78
CA ILE A 153 -15.46 5.15 -12.55
C ILE A 153 -15.39 6.08 -11.32
N GLU A 154 -16.31 5.86 -10.38
CA GLU A 154 -16.37 6.62 -9.14
C GLU A 154 -16.24 5.69 -7.95
N TYR A 155 -15.41 6.10 -6.96
CA TYR A 155 -15.12 5.34 -5.75
C TYR A 155 -15.23 6.21 -4.50
N THR A 156 -15.56 5.58 -3.37
CA THR A 156 -15.43 6.15 -2.03
C THR A 156 -13.95 6.32 -1.67
N GLY A 157 -13.14 5.32 -1.97
CA GLY A 157 -11.70 5.30 -1.79
C GLY A 157 -11.09 4.04 -2.39
N GLY A 158 -9.80 3.77 -2.15
CA GLY A 158 -9.18 2.58 -2.69
C GLY A 158 -7.78 2.29 -2.18
N TRP A 159 -7.27 1.14 -2.57
CA TRP A 159 -5.97 0.64 -2.21
C TRP A 159 -5.17 0.22 -3.45
N ILE A 160 -3.98 0.79 -3.63
CA ILE A 160 -2.97 0.36 -4.60
C ILE A 160 -1.98 -0.52 -3.86
N GLU A 161 -2.01 -1.82 -4.12
CA GLU A 161 -1.07 -2.78 -3.56
C GLU A 161 0.17 -2.89 -4.45
N GLU A 162 1.35 -3.01 -3.81
CA GLU A 162 2.65 -3.06 -4.49
C GLU A 162 2.84 -1.92 -5.50
N GLY A 163 2.63 -0.68 -5.02
CA GLY A 163 2.74 0.53 -5.84
C GLY A 163 4.07 0.67 -6.60
N GLY A 164 5.13 -0.06 -6.15
CA GLY A 164 6.41 -0.15 -6.85
C GLY A 164 6.34 -0.77 -8.25
N GLU A 165 5.28 -1.52 -8.53
CA GLU A 165 5.01 -2.16 -9.83
C GLU A 165 4.06 -1.30 -10.70
N VAL A 166 3.41 -0.30 -10.13
CA VAL A 166 2.36 0.51 -10.77
C VAL A 166 2.97 1.78 -11.36
N ASN A 167 2.53 2.15 -12.56
CA ASN A 167 2.94 3.37 -13.24
C ASN A 167 2.30 4.61 -12.57
N PHE A 168 3.03 5.74 -12.56
CA PHE A 168 2.54 7.00 -12.01
C PHE A 168 1.20 7.44 -12.61
N GLY A 169 0.99 7.27 -13.93
CA GLY A 169 -0.26 7.64 -14.60
C GLY A 169 -1.48 6.90 -14.04
N ALA A 170 -1.35 5.64 -13.59
CA ALA A 170 -2.44 4.92 -12.95
C ALA A 170 -2.80 5.53 -11.58
N TYR A 171 -1.80 5.85 -10.77
CA TYR A 171 -2.00 6.54 -9.50
C TYR A 171 -2.66 7.91 -9.72
N ASP A 172 -2.13 8.71 -10.63
CA ASP A 172 -2.63 10.07 -10.90
C ASP A 172 -4.08 10.07 -11.41
N THR A 173 -4.44 9.10 -12.26
CA THR A 173 -5.83 8.90 -12.68
C THR A 173 -6.72 8.49 -11.52
N LEU A 174 -6.36 7.45 -10.75
CA LEU A 174 -7.20 6.90 -9.71
C LEU A 174 -7.42 7.88 -8.53
N LYS A 175 -6.44 8.70 -8.18
CA LYS A 175 -6.63 9.72 -7.14
C LYS A 175 -7.70 10.76 -7.50
N THR A 176 -8.02 10.93 -8.78
CA THR A 176 -9.12 11.79 -9.23
C THR A 176 -10.47 11.08 -9.21
N ARG A 177 -10.51 9.76 -9.02
CA ARG A 177 -11.73 8.92 -9.05
C ARG A 177 -12.27 8.61 -7.66
N ILE A 178 -11.49 8.84 -6.61
CA ILE A 178 -11.92 8.66 -5.20
C ILE A 178 -12.63 9.92 -4.66
N GLY A 179 -13.48 9.72 -3.67
CA GLY A 179 -14.27 10.81 -3.06
C GLY A 179 -15.50 11.21 -3.87
N ARG A 180 -15.95 10.35 -4.78
CA ARG A 180 -17.05 10.62 -5.70
C ARG A 180 -18.25 9.70 -5.50
N HIS A 181 -18.16 8.71 -4.60
CA HIS A 181 -19.21 7.74 -4.37
C HIS A 181 -19.62 7.71 -2.89
N LEU A 182 -20.75 8.31 -2.57
CA LEU A 182 -21.39 8.35 -1.24
C LEU A 182 -20.50 8.94 -0.12
N ASN A 183 -19.41 9.64 -0.42
CA ASN A 183 -18.51 10.17 0.62
C ASN A 183 -19.24 11.18 1.53
N ASN A 184 -20.03 12.08 0.95
CA ASN A 184 -20.76 13.09 1.71
C ASN A 184 -21.86 12.47 2.56
N GLU A 185 -22.64 11.53 1.99
CA GLU A 185 -23.75 10.85 2.63
C GLU A 185 -23.27 9.97 3.80
N LEU A 186 -22.09 9.38 3.65
CA LEU A 186 -21.49 8.50 4.68
C LEU A 186 -20.58 9.27 5.66
N GLY A 187 -20.35 10.57 5.43
CA GLY A 187 -19.43 11.38 6.24
C GLY A 187 -17.97 10.91 6.14
N LEU A 188 -17.57 10.35 4.98
CA LEU A 188 -16.26 9.78 4.77
C LEU A 188 -15.34 10.70 3.98
N ARG A 189 -14.16 10.96 4.51
CA ARG A 189 -13.09 11.55 3.71
C ARG A 189 -12.59 10.54 2.69
N ARG A 190 -12.32 11.00 1.45
CA ARG A 190 -11.70 10.14 0.43
C ARG A 190 -10.35 9.61 0.91
N LYS A 191 -10.05 8.35 0.66
CA LYS A 191 -8.79 7.70 1.07
C LYS A 191 -8.16 6.94 -0.09
N LEU A 192 -6.88 7.18 -0.32
CA LEU A 192 -6.03 6.38 -1.18
C LEU A 192 -4.92 5.76 -0.36
N PHE A 193 -5.01 4.47 -0.16
CA PHE A 193 -3.98 3.69 0.51
C PHE A 193 -3.01 3.12 -0.52
N ILE A 194 -1.71 3.24 -0.27
CA ILE A 194 -0.67 2.71 -1.16
C ILE A 194 0.29 1.89 -0.31
N THR A 195 0.55 0.66 -0.74
CA THR A 195 1.53 -0.22 -0.07
C THR A 195 2.67 -0.55 -1.01
N CYS A 196 3.90 -0.56 -0.52
CA CYS A 196 5.06 -0.91 -1.32
C CYS A 196 6.25 -1.37 -0.48
N ASN A 197 7.23 -1.98 -1.15
CA ASN A 197 8.60 -2.05 -0.68
C ASN A 197 9.41 -0.89 -1.29
N PRO A 198 10.49 -0.40 -0.64
CA PRO A 198 11.27 0.72 -1.13
C PRO A 198 11.77 0.49 -2.56
N LYS A 199 11.54 1.48 -3.43
CA LYS A 199 12.04 1.50 -4.80
C LYS A 199 12.12 2.96 -5.27
N LYS A 200 13.23 3.36 -5.90
CA LYS A 200 13.37 4.69 -6.52
C LYS A 200 12.49 4.77 -7.77
N ASN A 201 11.28 5.23 -7.57
CA ASN A 201 10.28 5.49 -8.59
C ASN A 201 9.43 6.68 -8.16
N TRP A 202 8.26 6.88 -8.78
CA TRP A 202 7.37 8.00 -8.48
C TRP A 202 7.01 8.14 -6.98
N MET A 203 6.94 7.06 -6.21
CA MET A 203 6.65 7.12 -4.77
C MET A 203 7.82 7.72 -3.98
N TYR A 204 9.06 7.49 -4.41
CA TYR A 204 10.24 8.11 -3.83
C TYR A 204 10.16 9.64 -3.95
N ASP A 205 9.83 10.16 -5.13
CA ASP A 205 9.74 11.60 -5.38
C ASP A 205 8.48 12.24 -4.82
N THR A 206 7.36 11.48 -4.76
CA THR A 206 6.06 12.02 -4.33
C THR A 206 5.87 11.97 -2.81
N PHE A 207 6.41 10.96 -2.12
CA PHE A 207 6.18 10.74 -0.69
C PHE A 207 7.48 10.77 0.13
N TYR A 208 8.43 9.87 -0.18
CA TYR A 208 9.59 9.66 0.68
C TYR A 208 10.51 10.88 0.76
N LYS A 209 10.92 11.42 -0.37
CA LYS A 209 11.83 12.56 -0.43
C LYS A 209 11.21 13.86 0.13
N PRO A 210 9.94 14.21 -0.16
CA PRO A 210 9.26 15.32 0.49
C PRO A 210 9.12 15.13 2.01
N ASP A 211 8.78 13.91 2.47
CA ASP A 211 8.70 13.60 3.91
C ASP A 211 10.04 13.87 4.62
N LYS A 212 11.16 13.38 4.04
CA LYS A 212 12.50 13.61 4.60
C LYS A 212 12.91 15.08 4.67
N LYS A 213 12.31 15.92 3.83
CA LYS A 213 12.56 17.37 3.83
C LYS A 213 11.56 18.15 4.68
N GLY A 214 10.51 17.51 5.21
CA GLY A 214 9.40 18.20 5.87
C GLY A 214 8.52 19.02 4.90
N GLU A 215 8.51 18.64 3.62
CA GLU A 215 7.76 19.29 2.54
C GLU A 215 6.53 18.47 2.08
N LEU A 216 6.24 17.34 2.75
CA LEU A 216 5.08 16.51 2.39
C LEU A 216 3.78 17.27 2.71
N PRO A 217 2.84 17.41 1.76
CA PRO A 217 1.56 18.07 2.01
C PRO A 217 0.81 17.46 3.20
N GLU A 218 0.16 18.27 4.03
CA GLU A 218 -0.55 17.83 5.26
C GLU A 218 -1.60 16.74 5.03
N TYR A 219 -2.22 16.70 3.84
CA TYR A 219 -3.19 15.67 3.49
C TYR A 219 -2.57 14.32 3.07
N MET A 220 -1.25 14.27 2.98
CA MET A 220 -0.47 13.07 2.63
C MET A 220 0.30 12.57 3.84
N TYR A 221 0.45 11.27 3.96
CA TYR A 221 1.22 10.67 5.04
C TYR A 221 2.14 9.56 4.49
N TYR A 222 3.39 9.57 4.94
CA TYR A 222 4.33 8.49 4.70
C TYR A 222 4.58 7.72 6.01
N LEU A 223 4.24 6.45 6.04
CA LEU A 223 4.48 5.56 7.17
C LEU A 223 5.52 4.51 6.80
N ALA A 224 6.69 4.60 7.40
CA ALA A 224 7.71 3.56 7.28
C ALA A 224 7.44 2.43 8.27
N CYS A 225 7.68 1.18 7.83
CA CYS A 225 7.70 0.02 8.71
C CYS A 225 8.92 -0.83 8.43
N LEU A 226 9.69 -1.10 9.47
CA LEU A 226 10.84 -2.01 9.43
C LEU A 226 10.41 -3.41 9.85
N VAL A 227 11.20 -4.41 9.45
CA VAL A 227 10.92 -5.82 9.79
C VAL A 227 10.81 -6.02 11.30
N GLN A 228 11.68 -5.36 12.07
CA GLN A 228 11.74 -5.48 13.52
C GLN A 228 10.52 -4.86 14.25
N GLU A 229 9.77 -3.99 13.57
CA GLU A 229 8.58 -3.33 14.12
C GLU A 229 7.30 -4.19 14.01
N ASN A 230 7.40 -5.36 13.37
CA ASN A 230 6.32 -6.33 13.36
C ASN A 230 6.57 -7.42 14.42
N PRO A 231 5.86 -7.40 15.54
CA PRO A 231 6.07 -8.36 16.63
C PRO A 231 5.60 -9.78 16.32
N PHE A 232 4.93 -9.99 15.19
CA PHE A 232 4.35 -11.28 14.78
C PHE A 232 5.20 -12.05 13.77
N ILE A 233 6.41 -11.55 13.47
CA ILE A 233 7.34 -12.18 12.54
C ILE A 233 8.08 -13.33 13.22
N ASP A 234 8.21 -14.42 12.48
CA ASP A 234 9.11 -15.50 12.84
C ASP A 234 10.57 -15.00 12.82
N PRO A 235 11.32 -15.16 13.92
CA PRO A 235 12.75 -14.80 13.97
C PRO A 235 13.58 -15.45 12.85
N ASP A 236 13.29 -16.67 12.46
CA ASP A 236 14.00 -17.39 11.40
C ASP A 236 13.84 -16.70 10.03
N TYR A 237 12.70 -16.04 9.79
CA TYR A 237 12.52 -15.24 8.58
C TYR A 237 13.47 -14.03 8.55
N ILE A 238 13.68 -13.38 9.68
CA ILE A 238 14.60 -12.23 9.81
C ILE A 238 16.04 -12.70 9.53
N GLU A 239 16.44 -13.85 10.08
CA GLU A 239 17.76 -14.41 9.82
C GLU A 239 17.93 -14.79 8.34
N GLY A 240 16.90 -15.35 7.71
CA GLY A 240 16.88 -15.61 6.28
C GLY A 240 17.10 -14.36 5.43
N LEU A 241 16.51 -13.22 5.81
CA LEU A 241 16.75 -11.93 5.14
C LEU A 241 18.18 -11.42 5.35
N LYS A 242 18.74 -11.56 6.55
CA LYS A 242 20.14 -11.16 6.85
C LYS A 242 21.15 -11.92 6.01
N THR A 243 20.91 -13.21 5.78
CA THR A 243 21.78 -14.11 5.02
C THR A 243 21.58 -14.02 3.51
N THR A 244 20.59 -13.26 3.02
CA THR A 244 20.36 -13.05 1.59
C THR A 244 21.60 -12.45 0.92
N LYS A 245 22.13 -13.14 -0.10
CA LYS A 245 23.35 -12.71 -0.83
C LYS A 245 23.14 -11.42 -1.62
N ASP A 246 21.93 -11.24 -2.16
CA ASP A 246 21.53 -10.04 -2.90
C ASP A 246 21.47 -8.84 -1.94
N LYS A 247 22.46 -7.96 -2.05
CA LYS A 247 22.60 -6.77 -1.20
C LYS A 247 21.44 -5.80 -1.39
N VAL A 248 20.95 -5.63 -2.62
CA VAL A 248 19.81 -4.76 -2.93
C VAL A 248 18.56 -5.24 -2.20
N LYS A 249 18.25 -6.53 -2.33
CA LYS A 249 17.11 -7.13 -1.61
C LYS A 249 17.26 -6.97 -0.11
N ARG A 250 18.46 -7.19 0.44
CA ARG A 250 18.70 -7.05 1.87
C ARG A 250 18.51 -5.60 2.34
N GLU A 251 19.08 -4.60 1.65
CA GLU A 251 18.91 -3.20 2.01
C GLU A 251 17.43 -2.77 1.93
N ARG A 252 16.72 -3.15 0.89
CA ARG A 252 15.32 -2.79 0.69
C ARG A 252 14.36 -3.55 1.61
N LEU A 253 14.50 -4.87 1.69
CA LEU A 253 13.52 -5.72 2.39
C LEU A 253 13.78 -5.83 3.89
N LEU A 254 15.04 -5.76 4.34
CA LEU A 254 15.40 -5.82 5.77
C LEU A 254 15.45 -4.42 6.39
N LYS A 255 16.11 -3.47 5.73
CA LYS A 255 16.36 -2.14 6.29
C LYS A 255 15.38 -1.07 5.83
N GLY A 256 14.49 -1.38 4.89
CA GLY A 256 13.56 -0.39 4.36
C GLY A 256 14.25 0.78 3.65
N ASN A 257 15.45 0.55 3.11
CA ASN A 257 16.30 1.60 2.55
C ASN A 257 15.80 2.02 1.14
N TRP A 258 15.38 3.27 1.01
CA TRP A 258 14.93 3.87 -0.24
C TRP A 258 16.07 4.42 -1.09
N GLU A 259 17.21 4.72 -0.47
CA GLU A 259 18.35 5.31 -1.17
C GLU A 259 19.16 4.26 -1.94
N TYR A 260 19.04 2.99 -1.56
CA TYR A 260 19.73 1.91 -2.20
C TYR A 260 19.02 1.49 -3.48
N ASP A 261 19.56 1.91 -4.62
CA ASP A 261 19.10 1.49 -5.95
C ASP A 261 20.26 0.81 -6.69
N ASP A 262 19.98 -0.37 -7.22
CA ASP A 262 20.90 -1.07 -8.12
C ASP A 262 20.20 -1.14 -9.48
N ASN A 263 20.41 -0.10 -10.26
CA ASN A 263 19.98 -0.10 -11.65
C ASN A 263 20.93 -1.03 -12.42
N PRO A 264 20.46 -2.16 -12.98
CA PRO A 264 21.32 -3.07 -13.75
C PRO A 264 21.95 -2.41 -14.99
N ASN A 265 21.43 -1.24 -15.39
CA ASN A 265 21.96 -0.42 -16.47
C ASN A 265 22.91 0.69 -15.95
N ALA A 266 23.17 0.79 -14.64
CA ALA A 266 24.11 1.75 -14.12
C ALA A 266 25.55 1.32 -14.43
N LEU A 267 26.38 2.27 -14.87
CA LEU A 267 27.79 2.03 -15.19
C LEU A 267 28.62 1.61 -13.96
N CYS A 268 28.14 1.92 -12.75
CA CYS A 268 28.79 1.53 -11.50
C CYS A 268 27.77 1.37 -10.38
N SER A 269 28.10 0.57 -9.37
CA SER A 269 27.24 0.37 -8.21
C SER A 269 27.15 1.64 -7.35
N HIS A 270 26.07 1.79 -6.59
CA HIS A 270 25.91 2.90 -5.63
C HIS A 270 27.09 2.98 -4.63
N ASP A 271 27.55 1.83 -4.16
CA ASP A 271 28.70 1.76 -3.25
C ASP A 271 29.98 2.28 -3.88
N ALA A 272 30.26 1.91 -5.13
CA ALA A 272 31.43 2.41 -5.85
C ALA A 272 31.39 3.93 -6.02
N ILE A 273 30.21 4.51 -6.26
CA ILE A 273 30.02 5.96 -6.31
C ILE A 273 30.31 6.58 -4.93
N CYS A 274 29.75 6.03 -3.86
CA CYS A 274 29.99 6.52 -2.50
C CYS A 274 31.48 6.43 -2.09
N GLU A 275 32.16 5.36 -2.47
CA GLU A 275 33.62 5.20 -2.25
C GLU A 275 34.42 6.27 -2.98
N ILE A 276 34.07 6.56 -4.26
CA ILE A 276 34.75 7.60 -5.04
C ILE A 276 34.60 8.96 -4.35
N PHE A 277 33.41 9.33 -3.89
CA PHE A 277 33.17 10.60 -3.18
C PHE A 277 33.74 10.63 -1.76
N GLY A 278 34.00 9.46 -1.16
CA GLY A 278 34.68 9.33 0.13
C GLY A 278 36.20 9.48 0.06
N ASN A 279 36.80 9.35 -1.13
CA ASN A 279 38.24 9.43 -1.32
C ASN A 279 38.77 10.85 -1.14
N LYS A 280 39.65 11.04 -0.18
CA LYS A 280 40.37 12.32 0.00
C LYS A 280 41.58 12.32 -0.92
N ILE A 281 41.48 13.04 -2.03
CA ILE A 281 42.61 13.26 -2.92
C ILE A 281 43.34 14.50 -2.42
N SER A 282 44.60 14.32 -2.01
CA SER A 282 45.51 15.42 -1.66
C SER A 282 46.41 15.71 -2.84
N ILE A 283 46.07 16.71 -3.65
CA ILE A 283 46.92 17.20 -4.74
C ILE A 283 47.74 18.37 -4.22
N LYS A 284 49.04 18.21 -4.14
CA LYS A 284 49.93 19.27 -3.63
C LYS A 284 50.40 20.27 -4.70
N THR A 285 50.47 19.87 -5.96
CA THR A 285 50.86 20.73 -7.09
C THR A 285 50.36 20.16 -8.42
N GLY A 286 49.94 21.00 -9.35
CA GLY A 286 49.52 20.60 -10.70
C GLY A 286 48.34 21.42 -11.25
N THR A 287 48.12 21.30 -12.56
CA THR A 287 46.94 21.89 -13.23
C THR A 287 45.75 20.94 -13.08
N ASN A 288 44.63 21.47 -12.61
CA ASN A 288 43.39 20.70 -12.47
C ASN A 288 42.67 20.62 -13.83
N TYR A 289 42.37 19.40 -14.28
CA TYR A 289 41.54 19.14 -15.45
C TYR A 289 40.25 18.45 -15.01
N ILE A 290 39.14 18.90 -15.52
CA ILE A 290 37.85 18.23 -15.41
C ILE A 290 37.46 17.80 -16.82
N THR A 291 37.35 16.49 -17.03
CA THR A 291 36.85 15.91 -18.29
C THR A 291 35.50 15.24 -17.96
N GLY A 292 34.51 15.48 -18.78
CA GLY A 292 33.21 14.85 -18.69
C GLY A 292 32.71 14.49 -20.09
N ASP A 293 32.22 13.27 -20.25
CA ASP A 293 31.48 12.86 -21.44
C ASP A 293 30.00 12.82 -21.09
N ILE A 294 29.18 13.56 -21.85
CA ILE A 294 27.74 13.62 -21.65
C ILE A 294 27.11 12.70 -22.70
N ALA A 295 26.79 11.48 -22.31
CA ALA A 295 25.93 10.62 -23.10
C ALA A 295 24.48 11.14 -23.06
N ARG A 296 23.91 11.45 -24.22
CA ARG A 296 22.47 11.66 -24.38
C ARG A 296 21.83 10.29 -24.66
N PHE A 297 20.87 9.92 -23.81
CA PHE A 297 19.96 8.80 -24.07
C PHE A 297 18.65 9.30 -24.67
#